data_be81a25cf34bc9e345134da009c2e02a
#
_entry.id   be81a25cf34bc9e345134da009c2e02a
#
_cell.length_a   1.000
_cell.length_b   1.000
_cell.length_c   1.000
_cell.angle_alpha   90.00
_cell.angle_beta   90.00
_cell.angle_gamma   90.00
#
_symmetry.space_group_name_H-M   'P 1'
#
loop_
_entity.id
_entity.type
_entity.pdbx_description
1 polymer ?
#
loop_
_entity_poly.entity_id
_entity_poly.type
_entity_poly.pdbx_seq_one_letter_code
_entity_poly.pdbx_strand_id
1 'polypeptide(L)'
;MIKVFSTEHLRNIFAETPYESVRNLMFDLAMGNDIIDDGKIIGRQEANDKLRKFVYQILDIHEEKPTKRTLHRAMRKHGEELFEVIEEVVDLKIEEGLRENDFFMQYVDRRSIANDDIIEFTTADDTLLSVAKVSGQHHDFVLQRLGRGESFTVKQEVYGAAVGAQIDRYLVGQDDWSALVNAVAKAFQNELINQIYAAFTNASNRLPASPNLIGNNTLVKDTFDEIISEVETINGCAAVIVGTKTALKKLNALTDVDWRAQSQKESVANTGRLGNYEGTDMIEIPQRYLDKSLTQKAFNDRTLLILPVIEDKFIKVVDQGETEIYQVTEKGEENGRWDDVMKYEMTRGFGVGVQLGRYFGVWNLPA
;
A
#
# COMPACT_ATOMS: atom_id res chain seq x y z
N MET A 1 11.82 17.83 10.59
CA MET A 1 10.95 19.00 10.29
C MET A 1 10.27 19.39 11.59
N ILE A 2 10.31 20.62 12.03
CA ILE A 2 9.61 21.04 13.26
C ILE A 2 8.13 21.17 12.88
N LYS A 3 7.27 20.29 13.39
CA LYS A 3 5.82 20.36 13.16
C LYS A 3 5.28 21.63 13.84
N VAL A 4 4.57 22.44 13.08
CA VAL A 4 3.90 23.64 13.60
C VAL A 4 2.44 23.19 13.90
N PHE A 5 2.13 23.02 15.18
CA PHE A 5 0.77 22.67 15.62
C PHE A 5 -0.23 23.81 15.36
N SER A 6 -1.44 23.43 15.00
CA SER A 6 -2.52 24.37 14.64
C SER A 6 -2.92 25.26 15.80
N THR A 7 -2.96 24.74 17.04
CA THR A 7 -3.43 25.45 18.22
C THR A 7 -2.33 25.77 19.23
N GLU A 8 -2.55 26.85 19.99
CA GLU A 8 -1.66 27.24 21.09
C GLU A 8 -1.71 26.19 22.23
N HIS A 9 -2.82 25.53 22.42
CA HIS A 9 -3.02 24.48 23.41
C HIS A 9 -2.06 23.31 23.16
N LEU A 10 -2.01 22.76 21.93
CA LEU A 10 -1.05 21.71 21.57
C LEU A 10 0.40 22.16 21.72
N ARG A 11 0.72 23.40 21.33
CA ARG A 11 2.09 23.94 21.47
C ARG A 11 2.53 23.97 22.94
N ASN A 12 1.62 24.30 23.86
CA ASN A 12 1.94 24.33 25.29
C ASN A 12 2.14 22.91 25.84
N ILE A 13 1.32 21.93 25.46
CA ILE A 13 1.46 20.54 25.87
C ILE A 13 2.80 19.96 25.37
N PHE A 14 3.13 20.20 24.10
CA PHE A 14 4.37 19.68 23.50
C PHE A 14 5.62 20.49 23.87
N ALA A 15 5.48 21.63 24.53
CA ALA A 15 6.61 22.30 25.17
C ALA A 15 7.11 21.56 26.42
N GLU A 16 6.19 20.86 27.12
CA GLU A 16 6.53 20.07 28.31
C GLU A 16 6.89 18.62 27.96
N THR A 17 6.22 18.03 26.97
CA THR A 17 6.44 16.63 26.52
C THR A 17 6.86 16.64 25.06
N PRO A 18 8.05 16.12 24.69
CA PRO A 18 8.49 16.09 23.31
C PRO A 18 7.50 15.32 22.42
N TYR A 19 7.03 15.96 21.35
CA TYR A 19 6.09 15.39 20.40
C TYR A 19 6.57 14.04 19.83
N GLU A 20 7.86 13.96 19.48
CA GLU A 20 8.45 12.74 18.92
C GLU A 20 8.34 11.54 19.87
N SER A 21 8.44 11.77 21.17
CA SER A 21 8.30 10.69 22.15
C SER A 21 6.88 10.11 22.18
N VAL A 22 5.88 10.99 22.09
CA VAL A 22 4.46 10.58 22.09
C VAL A 22 4.12 9.88 20.78
N ARG A 23 4.54 10.46 19.67
CA ARG A 23 4.36 9.86 18.33
C ARG A 23 4.99 8.47 18.25
N ASN A 24 6.25 8.32 18.71
CA ASN A 24 6.93 7.03 18.71
C ASN A 24 6.23 6.02 19.62
N LEU A 25 5.77 6.43 20.81
CA LEU A 25 4.99 5.57 21.69
C LEU A 25 3.70 5.08 21.02
N MET A 26 2.97 5.97 20.35
CA MET A 26 1.76 5.63 19.59
C MET A 26 2.08 4.66 18.45
N PHE A 27 3.15 4.92 17.71
CA PHE A 27 3.59 4.11 16.59
C PHE A 27 4.06 2.71 17.04
N ASP A 28 4.91 2.62 18.06
CA ASP A 28 5.40 1.35 18.60
C ASP A 28 4.26 0.48 19.16
N LEU A 29 3.28 1.09 19.84
CA LEU A 29 2.06 0.40 20.24
C LEU A 29 1.29 -0.15 19.03
N ALA A 30 1.16 0.63 17.96
CA ALA A 30 0.45 0.22 16.75
C ALA A 30 1.20 -0.88 15.98
N MET A 31 2.55 -0.84 15.94
CA MET A 31 3.38 -1.86 15.30
C MET A 31 3.50 -3.14 16.14
N GLY A 32 3.33 -3.05 17.45
CA GLY A 32 3.57 -4.14 18.36
C GLY A 32 5.03 -4.34 18.72
N ASN A 33 5.84 -3.31 18.53
CA ASN A 33 7.25 -3.27 18.90
C ASN A 33 7.45 -3.29 20.41
N ASP A 34 8.68 -3.57 20.85
CA ASP A 34 9.09 -3.36 22.23
C ASP A 34 9.11 -1.86 22.54
N ILE A 35 8.38 -1.47 23.57
CA ILE A 35 8.21 -0.08 23.95
C ILE A 35 9.28 0.29 24.96
N ILE A 36 10.14 1.22 24.59
CA ILE A 36 11.24 1.70 25.44
C ILE A 36 10.87 3.07 25.99
N ASP A 37 10.79 3.19 27.32
CA ASP A 37 10.58 4.44 28.02
C ASP A 37 11.68 4.62 29.07
N ASP A 38 12.38 5.76 29.01
CA ASP A 38 13.56 6.05 29.84
C ASP A 38 14.59 4.91 29.89
N GLY A 39 14.79 4.21 28.75
CA GLY A 39 15.75 3.10 28.63
C GLY A 39 15.28 1.78 29.24
N LYS A 40 14.01 1.67 29.65
CA LYS A 40 13.38 0.43 30.15
C LYS A 40 12.27 -0.02 29.22
N ILE A 41 12.20 -1.33 28.98
CA ILE A 41 11.08 -1.93 28.25
C ILE A 41 9.87 -1.94 29.19
N ILE A 42 8.78 -1.30 28.77
CA ILE A 42 7.51 -1.25 29.50
C ILE A 42 6.48 -2.18 28.86
N GLY A 43 5.55 -2.69 29.67
CA GLY A 43 4.46 -3.53 29.19
C GLY A 43 3.43 -2.75 28.35
N ARG A 44 2.75 -3.43 27.40
CA ARG A 44 1.72 -2.80 26.54
C ARG A 44 0.62 -2.11 27.32
N GLN A 45 0.19 -2.69 28.44
CA GLN A 45 -0.87 -2.12 29.27
C GLN A 45 -0.41 -0.81 29.93
N GLU A 46 0.80 -0.78 30.46
CA GLU A 46 1.39 0.43 31.03
C GLU A 46 1.57 1.53 29.97
N ALA A 47 2.00 1.16 28.77
CA ALA A 47 2.15 2.07 27.65
C ALA A 47 0.79 2.66 27.20
N ASN A 48 -0.26 1.82 27.10
CA ASN A 48 -1.62 2.29 26.84
C ASN A 48 -2.15 3.23 27.92
N ASP A 49 -1.85 2.97 29.19
CA ASP A 49 -2.26 3.84 30.29
C ASP A 49 -1.53 5.19 30.27
N LYS A 50 -0.24 5.20 29.91
CA LYS A 50 0.53 6.44 29.70
C LYS A 50 -0.04 7.24 28.53
N LEU A 51 -0.30 6.58 27.41
CA LEU A 51 -0.89 7.22 26.24
C LEU A 51 -2.27 7.78 26.54
N ARG A 52 -3.11 7.04 27.29
CA ARG A 52 -4.44 7.52 27.68
C ARG A 52 -4.37 8.77 28.55
N LYS A 53 -3.42 8.83 29.50
CA LYS A 53 -3.19 10.02 30.32
C LYS A 53 -2.80 11.21 29.44
N PHE A 54 -1.95 10.98 28.46
CA PHE A 54 -1.56 12.02 27.50
C PHE A 54 -2.74 12.50 26.65
N VAL A 55 -3.56 11.57 26.15
CA VAL A 55 -4.80 11.92 25.43
C VAL A 55 -5.75 12.72 26.31
N TYR A 56 -5.85 12.41 27.60
CA TYR A 56 -6.64 13.22 28.54
C TYR A 56 -6.08 14.63 28.69
N GLN A 57 -4.76 14.81 28.66
CA GLN A 57 -4.16 16.14 28.66
C GLN A 57 -4.54 16.94 27.42
N ILE A 58 -4.47 16.33 26.22
CA ILE A 58 -4.93 16.98 24.98
C ILE A 58 -6.41 17.37 25.08
N LEU A 59 -7.24 16.50 25.61
CA LEU A 59 -8.67 16.72 25.75
C LEU A 59 -9.07 17.62 26.94
N ASP A 60 -8.11 18.15 27.68
CA ASP A 60 -8.33 18.99 28.88
C ASP A 60 -9.21 18.28 29.93
N ILE A 61 -8.97 16.97 30.13
CA ILE A 61 -9.70 16.13 31.09
C ILE A 61 -8.85 15.95 32.36
N HIS A 62 -9.32 16.45 33.48
CA HIS A 62 -8.62 16.36 34.75
C HIS A 62 -9.14 15.24 35.66
N GLU A 63 -10.22 14.55 35.27
CA GLU A 63 -10.82 13.46 36.00
C GLU A 63 -10.10 12.14 35.72
N GLU A 64 -9.74 11.34 36.75
CA GLU A 64 -9.14 10.01 36.55
C GLU A 64 -10.10 9.01 35.89
N LYS A 65 -11.40 9.18 36.10
CA LYS A 65 -12.47 8.35 35.52
C LYS A 65 -13.58 9.25 34.98
N PRO A 66 -13.38 9.81 33.80
CA PRO A 66 -14.35 10.71 33.20
C PRO A 66 -15.66 9.98 32.87
N THR A 67 -16.77 10.68 33.02
CA THR A 67 -18.06 10.17 32.58
C THR A 67 -18.16 10.23 31.05
N LYS A 68 -19.02 9.40 30.43
CA LYS A 68 -19.28 9.45 28.99
C LYS A 68 -19.62 10.87 28.52
N ARG A 69 -20.38 11.63 29.32
CA ARG A 69 -20.75 13.00 29.01
C ARG A 69 -19.57 13.97 29.04
N THR A 70 -18.64 13.79 29.98
CA THR A 70 -17.40 14.58 30.06
C THR A 70 -16.53 14.30 28.84
N LEU A 71 -16.37 13.02 28.45
CA LEU A 71 -15.62 12.61 27.25
C LEU A 71 -16.19 13.22 25.98
N HIS A 72 -17.50 13.11 25.77
CA HIS A 72 -18.15 13.70 24.58
C HIS A 72 -17.99 15.23 24.52
N ARG A 73 -18.06 15.91 25.67
CA ARG A 73 -17.86 17.36 25.72
C ARG A 73 -16.40 17.74 25.41
N ALA A 74 -15.45 17.00 25.94
CA ALA A 74 -14.04 17.21 25.68
C ALA A 74 -13.69 16.95 24.21
N MET A 75 -14.17 15.87 23.62
CA MET A 75 -14.01 15.57 22.19
C MET A 75 -14.61 16.64 21.28
N ARG A 76 -15.76 17.21 21.60
CA ARG A 76 -16.34 18.32 20.84
C ARG A 76 -15.49 19.58 20.87
N LYS A 77 -14.70 19.77 21.93
CA LYS A 77 -13.88 20.98 22.12
C LYS A 77 -12.46 20.82 21.55
N HIS A 78 -11.85 19.67 21.77
CA HIS A 78 -10.44 19.39 21.49
C HIS A 78 -10.22 18.17 20.58
N GLY A 79 -11.27 17.67 19.92
CA GLY A 79 -11.18 16.48 19.08
C GLY A 79 -10.27 16.68 17.88
N GLU A 80 -10.31 17.85 17.24
CA GLU A 80 -9.44 18.20 16.10
C GLU A 80 -7.95 18.16 16.49
N GLU A 81 -7.63 18.64 17.69
CA GLU A 81 -6.27 18.62 18.23
C GLU A 81 -5.75 17.19 18.48
N LEU A 82 -6.62 16.31 18.95
CA LEU A 82 -6.29 14.89 19.10
C LEU A 82 -6.06 14.24 17.74
N PHE A 83 -6.89 14.57 16.75
CA PHE A 83 -6.76 13.99 15.41
C PHE A 83 -5.50 14.44 14.69
N GLU A 84 -5.08 15.67 14.84
CA GLU A 84 -3.81 16.15 14.30
C GLU A 84 -2.60 15.28 14.72
N VAL A 85 -2.65 14.71 15.91
CA VAL A 85 -1.60 13.78 16.40
C VAL A 85 -1.81 12.36 15.85
N ILE A 86 -3.06 11.92 15.72
CA ILE A 86 -3.40 10.57 15.25
C ILE A 86 -3.08 10.41 13.76
N GLU A 87 -3.36 11.40 12.96
CA GLU A 87 -3.16 11.42 11.50
C GLU A 87 -1.75 11.01 11.12
N GLU A 88 -0.75 11.60 11.76
CA GLU A 88 0.66 11.30 11.48
C GLU A 88 1.01 9.85 11.84
N VAL A 89 0.48 9.31 12.93
CA VAL A 89 0.72 7.91 13.31
C VAL A 89 0.08 6.94 12.33
N VAL A 90 -1.11 7.27 11.82
CA VAL A 90 -1.78 6.49 10.78
C VAL A 90 -0.96 6.49 9.49
N ASP A 91 -0.46 7.65 9.08
CA ASP A 91 0.37 7.77 7.88
C ASP A 91 1.67 6.97 7.99
N LEU A 92 2.37 7.07 9.11
CA LEU A 92 3.57 6.27 9.37
C LEU A 92 3.27 4.78 9.33
N LYS A 93 2.12 4.34 9.90
CA LYS A 93 1.73 2.94 9.89
C LYS A 93 1.39 2.42 8.51
N ILE A 94 0.73 3.23 7.68
CA ILE A 94 0.45 2.88 6.29
C ILE A 94 1.77 2.73 5.53
N GLU A 95 2.69 3.67 5.71
CA GLU A 95 3.99 3.66 5.05
C GLU A 95 4.81 2.43 5.43
N GLU A 96 4.94 2.13 6.72
CA GLU A 96 5.71 0.98 7.20
C GLU A 96 5.11 -0.34 6.72
N GLY A 97 3.80 -0.49 6.79
CA GLY A 97 3.14 -1.70 6.30
C GLY A 97 3.28 -1.92 4.78
N LEU A 98 3.58 -0.86 4.01
CA LEU A 98 3.95 -0.99 2.60
C LEU A 98 5.42 -1.39 2.45
N ARG A 99 6.31 -0.87 3.31
CA ARG A 99 7.74 -1.22 3.32
C ARG A 99 8.02 -2.67 3.72
N GLU A 100 7.20 -3.25 4.58
CA GLU A 100 7.31 -4.67 4.98
C GLU A 100 7.02 -5.65 3.83
N ASN A 101 6.48 -5.18 2.71
CA ASN A 101 6.11 -6.02 1.60
C ASN A 101 7.11 -5.87 0.44
N ASP A 102 7.82 -6.95 0.13
CA ASP A 102 8.83 -7.01 -0.95
C ASP A 102 8.28 -6.55 -2.30
N PHE A 103 7.02 -6.86 -2.61
CA PHE A 103 6.38 -6.43 -3.84
C PHE A 103 6.30 -4.91 -3.93
N PHE A 104 5.86 -4.23 -2.86
CA PHE A 104 5.78 -2.77 -2.86
C PHE A 104 7.16 -2.13 -2.93
N MET A 105 8.14 -2.69 -2.22
CA MET A 105 9.49 -2.14 -2.23
C MET A 105 10.18 -2.25 -3.60
N GLN A 106 9.95 -3.33 -4.33
CA GLN A 106 10.64 -3.59 -5.58
C GLN A 106 9.92 -2.98 -6.80
N TYR A 107 8.59 -2.96 -6.81
CA TYR A 107 7.80 -2.63 -8.02
C TYR A 107 7.00 -1.34 -7.93
N VAL A 108 6.87 -0.74 -6.75
CA VAL A 108 6.07 0.48 -6.55
C VAL A 108 6.97 1.69 -6.33
N ASP A 109 6.88 2.67 -7.23
CA ASP A 109 7.42 4.02 -7.05
C ASP A 109 6.33 4.87 -6.41
N ARG A 110 6.53 5.24 -5.15
CA ARG A 110 5.59 6.05 -4.39
C ARG A 110 6.12 7.46 -4.25
N ARG A 111 5.29 8.44 -4.64
CA ARG A 111 5.60 9.85 -4.51
C ARG A 111 4.46 10.57 -3.82
N SER A 112 4.81 11.47 -2.90
CA SER A 112 3.86 12.37 -2.25
C SER A 112 3.88 13.72 -2.93
N ILE A 113 2.71 14.29 -3.16
CA ILE A 113 2.52 15.63 -3.74
C ILE A 113 1.64 16.47 -2.83
N ALA A 114 1.78 17.79 -2.94
CA ALA A 114 0.87 18.71 -2.30
C ALA A 114 -0.54 18.64 -2.93
N ASN A 115 -1.54 19.13 -2.22
CA ASN A 115 -2.88 19.24 -2.75
C ASN A 115 -2.85 20.12 -4.02
N ASP A 116 -3.58 19.68 -5.05
CA ASP A 116 -3.70 20.33 -6.37
C ASP A 116 -2.44 20.27 -7.27
N ASP A 117 -1.37 19.62 -6.85
CA ASP A 117 -0.22 19.37 -7.72
C ASP A 117 -0.44 18.16 -8.63
N ILE A 118 0.23 18.15 -9.79
CA ILE A 118 0.21 17.04 -10.74
C ILE A 118 1.64 16.58 -10.99
N ILE A 119 1.91 15.31 -10.75
CA ILE A 119 3.17 14.69 -11.17
C ILE A 119 3.03 14.10 -12.55
N GLU A 120 3.92 14.49 -13.43
CA GLU A 120 4.11 13.86 -14.73
C GLU A 120 5.24 12.84 -14.65
N PHE A 121 4.93 11.60 -15.01
CA PHE A 121 5.91 10.53 -15.13
C PHE A 121 6.33 10.43 -16.59
N THR A 122 7.64 10.39 -16.85
CA THR A 122 8.19 10.22 -18.18
C THR A 122 8.83 8.86 -18.30
N THR A 123 8.50 8.14 -19.35
CA THR A 123 9.14 6.87 -19.71
C THR A 123 10.25 7.16 -20.72
N ALA A 124 11.44 6.61 -20.51
CA ALA A 124 12.51 6.70 -21.49
C ALA A 124 12.09 6.06 -22.81
N ASP A 125 12.48 6.68 -23.92
CA ASP A 125 12.26 6.09 -25.23
C ASP A 125 13.34 5.04 -25.52
N ASP A 126 12.91 3.80 -25.73
CA ASP A 126 13.78 2.67 -26.12
C ASP A 126 13.85 2.49 -27.64
N THR A 127 13.85 3.59 -28.39
CA THR A 127 13.99 3.50 -29.87
C THR A 127 15.27 2.79 -30.24
N LEU A 128 15.12 1.61 -30.83
CA LEU A 128 16.26 0.86 -31.37
C LEU A 128 16.80 1.55 -32.60
N LEU A 129 18.04 2.04 -32.51
CA LEU A 129 18.73 2.57 -33.69
C LEU A 129 19.26 1.42 -34.53
N SER A 130 18.95 1.43 -35.80
CA SER A 130 19.47 0.42 -36.72
C SER A 130 20.88 0.79 -37.22
N VAL A 131 21.80 -0.17 -37.10
CA VAL A 131 23.17 -0.03 -37.61
C VAL A 131 23.27 -0.79 -38.91
N ALA A 132 23.58 -0.08 -39.98
CA ALA A 132 23.77 -0.67 -41.31
C ALA A 132 25.26 -0.86 -41.63
N LYS A 133 25.57 -1.95 -42.32
CA LYS A 133 26.90 -2.14 -42.85
C LYS A 133 27.08 -1.22 -44.06
N VAL A 134 28.09 -0.35 -44.02
CA VAL A 134 28.37 0.61 -45.06
C VAL A 134 29.70 0.29 -45.76
N SER A 135 29.81 0.65 -47.03
CA SER A 135 31.06 0.62 -47.78
C SER A 135 31.88 1.86 -47.46
N GLY A 136 33.19 1.73 -47.29
CA GLY A 136 34.07 2.80 -46.81
C GLY A 136 34.19 4.06 -47.66
N GLN A 137 33.54 4.11 -48.83
CA GLN A 137 33.64 5.26 -49.74
C GLN A 137 32.31 5.94 -50.10
N HIS A 138 31.19 5.23 -50.02
CA HIS A 138 29.87 5.81 -50.33
C HIS A 138 28.85 5.25 -49.36
N HIS A 139 28.28 6.11 -48.54
CA HIS A 139 27.23 5.76 -47.60
C HIS A 139 26.28 6.95 -47.41
N ASP A 140 25.01 6.69 -47.61
CA ASP A 140 23.93 7.57 -47.15
C ASP A 140 23.36 7.00 -45.89
N PHE A 141 23.53 7.72 -44.80
CA PHE A 141 22.88 7.38 -43.52
C PHE A 141 21.50 8.01 -43.48
N VAL A 142 20.49 7.17 -43.26
CA VAL A 142 19.17 7.68 -42.92
C VAL A 142 19.24 8.22 -41.49
N LEU A 143 18.95 9.51 -41.32
CA LEU A 143 18.91 10.14 -40.00
C LEU A 143 17.81 9.51 -39.15
N GLN A 144 18.22 8.81 -38.14
CA GLN A 144 17.31 8.25 -37.13
C GLN A 144 17.24 9.24 -35.97
N ARG A 145 16.04 9.51 -35.47
CA ARG A 145 15.82 10.37 -34.32
C ARG A 145 15.49 9.54 -33.10
N LEU A 146 16.08 9.86 -31.98
CA LEU A 146 15.60 9.36 -30.70
C LEU A 146 14.20 9.93 -30.45
N GLY A 147 13.27 9.11 -30.07
CA GLY A 147 11.96 9.53 -29.64
C GLY A 147 12.04 10.35 -28.34
N ARG A 148 10.96 10.96 -27.95
CA ARG A 148 10.93 11.76 -26.69
C ARG A 148 10.51 10.94 -25.48
N GLY A 149 10.15 9.68 -25.65
CA GLY A 149 9.47 8.90 -24.63
C GLY A 149 7.99 9.32 -24.48
N GLU A 150 7.28 8.60 -23.68
CA GLU A 150 5.88 8.90 -23.35
C GLU A 150 5.79 9.48 -21.95
N SER A 151 4.94 10.48 -21.76
CA SER A 151 4.62 10.99 -20.45
C SER A 151 3.17 10.67 -20.10
N PHE A 152 2.92 10.38 -18.83
CA PHE A 152 1.58 10.16 -18.32
C PHE A 152 1.43 10.72 -16.92
N THR A 153 0.21 11.07 -16.59
CA THR A 153 -0.18 11.53 -15.25
C THR A 153 -1.03 10.48 -14.57
N VAL A 154 -0.88 10.35 -13.26
CA VAL A 154 -1.71 9.48 -12.44
C VAL A 154 -2.82 10.33 -11.83
N LYS A 155 -4.07 9.96 -12.13
CA LYS A 155 -5.24 10.63 -11.54
C LYS A 155 -5.38 10.20 -10.09
N GLN A 156 -5.44 11.19 -9.19
CA GLN A 156 -5.71 10.96 -7.78
C GLN A 156 -7.22 10.97 -7.52
N GLU A 157 -7.64 10.14 -6.59
CA GLU A 157 -9.00 10.09 -6.06
C GLU A 157 -8.95 10.08 -4.54
N VAL A 158 -9.94 10.68 -3.89
CA VAL A 158 -10.01 10.73 -2.43
C VAL A 158 -10.78 9.52 -1.93
N TYR A 159 -10.16 8.77 -1.04
CA TYR A 159 -10.76 7.60 -0.39
C TYR A 159 -11.05 7.93 1.06
N GLY A 160 -12.20 7.50 1.54
CA GLY A 160 -12.62 7.75 2.91
C GLY A 160 -13.06 6.49 3.63
N ALA A 161 -12.83 6.47 4.95
CA ALA A 161 -13.32 5.45 5.84
C ALA A 161 -13.98 6.10 7.06
N ALA A 162 -15.17 5.63 7.44
CA ALA A 162 -15.86 6.11 8.63
C ALA A 162 -15.72 5.09 9.77
N VAL A 163 -15.28 5.58 10.93
CA VAL A 163 -15.14 4.76 12.14
C VAL A 163 -16.02 5.36 13.24
N GLY A 164 -16.98 4.57 13.75
CA GLY A 164 -17.84 4.98 14.86
C GLY A 164 -17.46 4.32 16.16
N ALA A 165 -17.68 5.00 17.28
CA ALA A 165 -17.65 4.48 18.65
C ALA A 165 -16.33 3.89 19.21
N GLN A 166 -15.33 3.58 18.37
CA GLN A 166 -14.09 2.94 18.87
C GLN A 166 -13.22 3.88 19.72
N ILE A 167 -13.18 5.16 19.38
CA ILE A 167 -12.42 6.15 20.17
C ILE A 167 -13.02 6.29 21.56
N ASP A 168 -14.34 6.30 21.69
CA ASP A 168 -15.02 6.33 22.99
C ASP A 168 -14.65 5.12 23.85
N ARG A 169 -14.56 3.93 23.26
CA ARG A 169 -14.17 2.70 23.98
C ARG A 169 -12.71 2.74 24.41
N TYR A 170 -11.82 3.28 23.57
CA TYR A 170 -10.44 3.52 23.94
C TYR A 170 -10.33 4.51 25.11
N LEU A 171 -11.02 5.64 25.06
CA LEU A 171 -11.02 6.65 26.12
C LEU A 171 -11.54 6.10 27.46
N VAL A 172 -12.51 5.18 27.42
CA VAL A 172 -13.01 4.48 28.64
C VAL A 172 -12.08 3.34 29.07
N GLY A 173 -11.08 2.96 28.26
CA GLY A 173 -10.13 1.90 28.59
C GLY A 173 -10.60 0.49 28.24
N GLN A 174 -11.58 0.35 27.38
CA GLN A 174 -12.06 -0.95 26.91
C GLN A 174 -11.29 -1.50 25.72
N ASP A 175 -10.74 -0.63 24.89
CA ASP A 175 -9.98 -1.00 23.69
C ASP A 175 -8.57 -0.43 23.73
N ASP A 176 -7.66 -1.08 23.02
CA ASP A 176 -6.28 -0.64 22.85
C ASP A 176 -6.16 0.34 21.67
N TRP A 177 -5.27 1.32 21.80
CA TRP A 177 -4.91 2.26 20.75
C TRP A 177 -4.52 1.57 19.42
N SER A 178 -3.72 0.53 19.53
CA SER A 178 -3.24 -0.22 18.37
C SER A 178 -4.38 -0.82 17.53
N ALA A 179 -5.50 -1.19 18.15
CA ALA A 179 -6.63 -1.75 17.42
C ALA A 179 -7.27 -0.74 16.47
N LEU A 180 -7.40 0.52 16.89
CA LEU A 180 -7.94 1.60 16.08
C LEU A 180 -7.02 1.92 14.88
N VAL A 181 -5.75 2.23 15.17
CA VAL A 181 -4.77 2.59 14.13
C VAL A 181 -4.57 1.46 13.11
N ASN A 182 -4.46 0.22 13.60
CA ASN A 182 -4.33 -0.94 12.72
C ASN A 182 -5.56 -1.18 11.84
N ALA A 183 -6.77 -0.95 12.34
CA ALA A 183 -7.99 -1.11 11.55
C ALA A 183 -8.03 -0.10 10.40
N VAL A 184 -7.67 1.15 10.67
CA VAL A 184 -7.65 2.22 9.68
C VAL A 184 -6.53 1.99 8.65
N ALA A 185 -5.30 1.80 9.10
CA ALA A 185 -4.17 1.55 8.20
C ALA A 185 -4.41 0.35 7.29
N LYS A 186 -4.98 -0.73 7.85
CA LYS A 186 -5.35 -1.92 7.07
C LYS A 186 -6.43 -1.63 6.01
N ALA A 187 -7.40 -0.77 6.31
CA ALA A 187 -8.43 -0.39 5.36
C ALA A 187 -7.82 0.34 4.15
N PHE A 188 -6.98 1.34 4.37
CA PHE A 188 -6.29 2.07 3.30
C PHE A 188 -5.31 1.19 2.51
N GLN A 189 -4.54 0.32 3.19
CA GLN A 189 -3.67 -0.64 2.51
C GLN A 189 -4.45 -1.62 1.62
N ASN A 190 -5.61 -2.09 2.08
CA ASN A 190 -6.45 -2.97 1.28
C ASN A 190 -6.97 -2.25 0.03
N GLU A 191 -7.40 -0.99 0.17
CA GLU A 191 -7.87 -0.22 -0.97
C GLU A 191 -6.74 0.07 -1.96
N LEU A 192 -5.54 0.42 -1.49
CA LEU A 192 -4.38 0.61 -2.35
C LEU A 192 -4.05 -0.67 -3.16
N ILE A 193 -4.08 -1.85 -2.53
CA ILE A 193 -3.87 -3.14 -3.21
C ILE A 193 -4.97 -3.37 -4.25
N ASN A 194 -6.21 -3.04 -3.94
CA ASN A 194 -7.34 -3.16 -4.86
C ASN A 194 -7.16 -2.26 -6.08
N GLN A 195 -6.72 -1.02 -5.89
CA GLN A 195 -6.43 -0.08 -6.97
C GLN A 195 -5.27 -0.52 -7.85
N ILE A 196 -4.22 -1.09 -7.27
CA ILE A 196 -3.11 -1.69 -8.03
C ILE A 196 -3.63 -2.83 -8.92
N TYR A 197 -4.47 -3.71 -8.38
CA TYR A 197 -5.06 -4.78 -9.18
C TYR A 197 -5.95 -4.25 -10.30
N ALA A 198 -6.78 -3.25 -10.02
CA ALA A 198 -7.61 -2.61 -11.03
C ALA A 198 -6.76 -1.95 -12.14
N ALA A 199 -5.67 -1.28 -11.75
CA ALA A 199 -4.73 -0.68 -12.70
C ALA A 199 -4.08 -1.73 -13.62
N PHE A 200 -3.65 -2.87 -13.08
CA PHE A 200 -3.14 -3.98 -13.89
C PHE A 200 -4.21 -4.59 -14.81
N THR A 201 -5.42 -4.80 -14.32
CA THR A 201 -6.53 -5.31 -15.12
C THR A 201 -6.84 -4.37 -16.29
N ASN A 202 -6.87 -3.08 -16.03
CA ASN A 202 -7.09 -2.07 -17.08
C ASN A 202 -5.91 -2.01 -18.05
N ALA A 203 -4.68 -2.11 -17.58
CA ALA A 203 -3.49 -2.12 -18.42
C ALA A 203 -3.42 -3.40 -19.28
N SER A 204 -3.81 -4.55 -18.75
CA SER A 204 -3.83 -5.83 -19.50
C SER A 204 -4.74 -5.78 -20.73
N ASN A 205 -5.84 -5.02 -20.65
CA ASN A 205 -6.75 -4.84 -21.80
C ASN A 205 -6.12 -4.03 -22.96
N ARG A 206 -5.00 -3.37 -22.71
CA ARG A 206 -4.26 -2.57 -23.70
C ARG A 206 -3.05 -3.29 -24.27
N LEU A 207 -2.76 -4.50 -23.77
CA LEU A 207 -1.65 -5.30 -24.31
C LEU A 207 -1.90 -5.65 -25.79
N PRO A 208 -0.88 -5.60 -26.65
CA PRO A 208 -1.03 -5.94 -28.05
C PRO A 208 -1.37 -7.43 -28.21
N ALA A 209 -2.11 -7.75 -29.28
CA ALA A 209 -2.43 -9.12 -29.61
C ALA A 209 -1.20 -9.95 -30.08
N SER A 210 -0.16 -9.27 -30.51
CA SER A 210 1.13 -9.84 -30.91
C SER A 210 2.24 -8.90 -30.44
N PRO A 211 3.23 -9.37 -29.68
CA PRO A 211 3.49 -10.77 -29.30
C PRO A 211 2.48 -11.33 -28.29
N ASN A 212 2.51 -12.67 -28.10
CA ASN A 212 1.64 -13.35 -27.17
C ASN A 212 2.02 -13.05 -25.72
N LEU A 213 1.28 -12.17 -25.07
CA LEU A 213 1.51 -11.74 -23.67
C LEU A 213 0.37 -12.16 -22.73
N ILE A 214 -0.68 -12.78 -23.26
CA ILE A 214 -1.86 -13.16 -22.49
C ILE A 214 -2.10 -14.64 -22.60
N GLY A 215 -1.94 -15.37 -21.50
CA GLY A 215 -2.31 -16.76 -21.35
C GLY A 215 -3.64 -16.92 -20.64
N ASN A 216 -4.45 -17.83 -21.10
CA ASN A 216 -5.73 -18.15 -20.50
C ASN A 216 -5.89 -19.67 -20.33
N ASN A 217 -6.71 -20.10 -19.38
CA ASN A 217 -7.03 -21.50 -19.12
C ASN A 217 -5.95 -22.29 -18.37
N THR A 218 -5.91 -23.61 -18.62
CA THR A 218 -4.96 -24.51 -17.96
C THR A 218 -3.54 -24.09 -18.25
N LEU A 219 -2.71 -24.05 -17.21
CA LEU A 219 -1.32 -23.65 -17.32
C LEU A 219 -0.55 -24.70 -18.14
N VAL A 220 -0.01 -24.27 -19.26
CA VAL A 220 0.83 -25.08 -20.17
C VAL A 220 2.25 -24.53 -20.12
N LYS A 221 3.23 -25.44 -19.88
CA LYS A 221 4.61 -25.04 -19.64
C LYS A 221 5.18 -24.23 -20.83
N ASP A 222 5.13 -24.77 -22.02
CA ASP A 222 5.76 -24.18 -23.20
C ASP A 222 5.21 -22.75 -23.47
N THR A 223 3.89 -22.59 -23.39
CA THR A 223 3.26 -21.29 -23.60
C THR A 223 3.57 -20.29 -22.47
N PHE A 224 3.71 -20.78 -21.23
CA PHE A 224 4.06 -19.92 -20.10
C PHE A 224 5.50 -19.44 -20.21
N ASP A 225 6.42 -20.33 -20.58
CA ASP A 225 7.83 -20.02 -20.82
C ASP A 225 8.00 -19.06 -22.01
N GLU A 226 7.18 -19.21 -23.07
CA GLU A 226 7.12 -18.28 -24.20
C GLU A 226 6.74 -16.88 -23.75
N ILE A 227 5.72 -16.70 -22.91
CA ILE A 227 5.32 -15.39 -22.38
C ILE A 227 6.44 -14.77 -21.54
N ILE A 228 7.12 -15.54 -20.70
CA ILE A 228 8.27 -15.03 -19.93
C ILE A 228 9.36 -14.52 -20.89
N SER A 229 9.74 -15.35 -21.87
CA SER A 229 10.76 -15.01 -22.85
C SER A 229 10.39 -13.78 -23.67
N GLU A 230 9.12 -13.63 -24.05
CA GLU A 230 8.64 -12.45 -24.79
C GLU A 230 8.72 -11.18 -23.94
N VAL A 231 8.30 -11.26 -22.65
CA VAL A 231 8.43 -10.11 -21.74
C VAL A 231 9.90 -9.69 -21.58
N GLU A 232 10.81 -10.66 -21.41
CA GLU A 232 12.24 -10.40 -21.29
C GLU A 232 12.83 -9.79 -22.58
N THR A 233 12.45 -10.33 -23.73
CA THR A 233 12.94 -9.90 -25.04
C THR A 233 12.49 -8.48 -25.37
N ILE A 234 11.22 -8.17 -25.15
CA ILE A 234 10.65 -6.85 -25.46
C ILE A 234 11.24 -5.77 -24.56
N ASN A 235 11.39 -6.06 -23.27
CA ASN A 235 11.87 -5.06 -22.33
C ASN A 235 13.41 -5.05 -22.19
N GLY A 236 14.11 -6.05 -22.74
CA GLY A 236 15.57 -6.17 -22.65
C GLY A 236 16.09 -6.39 -21.21
N CYS A 237 15.26 -6.93 -20.32
CA CYS A 237 15.56 -7.15 -18.90
C CYS A 237 14.95 -8.45 -18.40
N ALA A 238 15.40 -8.93 -17.24
CA ALA A 238 14.82 -10.11 -16.60
C ALA A 238 13.35 -9.89 -16.24
N ALA A 239 12.58 -10.98 -16.22
CA ALA A 239 11.20 -10.98 -15.75
C ALA A 239 11.08 -11.51 -14.33
N VAL A 240 9.98 -11.21 -13.68
CA VAL A 240 9.57 -11.76 -12.39
C VAL A 240 8.11 -12.18 -12.43
N ILE A 241 7.79 -13.28 -11.75
CA ILE A 241 6.42 -13.79 -11.67
C ILE A 241 5.79 -13.31 -10.36
N VAL A 242 4.69 -12.59 -10.47
CA VAL A 242 3.98 -12.02 -9.33
C VAL A 242 2.58 -12.61 -9.23
N GLY A 243 2.16 -12.98 -8.04
CA GLY A 243 0.82 -13.50 -7.82
C GLY A 243 0.52 -13.81 -6.36
N THR A 244 -0.69 -14.23 -6.09
CA THR A 244 -1.05 -14.72 -4.75
C THR A 244 -0.41 -16.10 -4.51
N LYS A 245 -0.25 -16.48 -3.24
CA LYS A 245 0.27 -17.81 -2.86
C LYS A 245 -0.48 -18.95 -3.56
N THR A 246 -1.80 -18.82 -3.73
CA THR A 246 -2.64 -19.82 -4.39
C THR A 246 -2.33 -19.92 -5.89
N ALA A 247 -2.16 -18.79 -6.57
CA ALA A 247 -1.81 -18.75 -7.98
C ALA A 247 -0.38 -19.30 -8.21
N LEU A 248 0.60 -18.81 -7.44
CA LEU A 248 1.99 -19.24 -7.53
C LEU A 248 2.19 -20.73 -7.24
N LYS A 249 1.39 -21.29 -6.33
CA LYS A 249 1.43 -22.74 -6.05
C LYS A 249 1.08 -23.59 -7.27
N LYS A 250 0.31 -23.09 -8.23
CA LYS A 250 -0.02 -23.82 -9.47
C LYS A 250 1.20 -24.06 -10.35
N LEU A 251 2.22 -23.19 -10.27
CA LEU A 251 3.49 -23.36 -10.98
C LEU A 251 4.29 -24.57 -10.48
N ASN A 252 4.05 -25.04 -9.26
CA ASN A 252 4.68 -26.26 -8.76
C ASN A 252 4.40 -27.48 -9.64
N ALA A 253 3.26 -27.50 -10.33
CA ALA A 253 2.87 -28.62 -11.18
C ALA A 253 3.58 -28.63 -12.55
N LEU A 254 4.13 -27.50 -12.97
CA LEU A 254 4.88 -27.39 -14.24
C LEU A 254 6.32 -27.87 -14.13
N THR A 255 6.89 -27.84 -12.94
CA THR A 255 8.28 -28.22 -12.73
C THR A 255 8.35 -29.67 -12.29
N ASP A 256 9.21 -30.46 -12.95
CA ASP A 256 9.41 -31.85 -12.58
C ASP A 256 10.05 -31.99 -11.19
N VAL A 257 9.40 -32.77 -10.32
CA VAL A 257 9.82 -32.96 -8.92
C VAL A 257 11.19 -33.63 -8.82
N ASP A 258 11.51 -34.52 -9.76
CA ASP A 258 12.75 -35.31 -9.72
C ASP A 258 14.00 -34.45 -9.99
N TRP A 259 13.85 -33.40 -10.80
CA TRP A 259 14.93 -32.48 -11.14
C TRP A 259 15.11 -31.31 -10.17
N ARG A 260 14.24 -31.19 -9.16
CA ARG A 260 14.36 -30.11 -8.18
C ARG A 260 15.54 -30.29 -7.25
N ALA A 261 16.31 -29.23 -7.07
CA ALA A 261 17.35 -29.20 -6.05
C ALA A 261 16.76 -29.40 -4.64
N GLN A 262 17.54 -29.94 -3.71
CA GLN A 262 17.09 -30.18 -2.34
C GLN A 262 16.59 -28.89 -1.66
N SER A 263 17.26 -27.76 -1.89
CA SER A 263 16.85 -26.43 -1.40
C SER A 263 15.48 -26.00 -1.90
N GLN A 264 15.13 -26.32 -3.14
CA GLN A 264 13.82 -26.03 -3.69
C GLN A 264 12.74 -26.93 -3.09
N LYS A 265 13.04 -28.20 -2.83
CA LYS A 265 12.13 -29.13 -2.14
C LYS A 265 11.84 -28.65 -0.71
N GLU A 266 12.86 -28.18 0.00
CA GLU A 266 12.73 -27.58 1.33
C GLU A 266 11.94 -26.28 1.31
N SER A 267 12.18 -25.41 0.33
CA SER A 267 11.39 -24.19 0.13
C SER A 267 9.91 -24.51 -0.07
N VAL A 268 9.57 -25.48 -0.92
CA VAL A 268 8.20 -25.91 -1.13
C VAL A 268 7.58 -26.51 0.13
N ALA A 269 8.36 -27.29 0.91
CA ALA A 269 7.90 -27.84 2.18
C ALA A 269 7.58 -26.74 3.22
N ASN A 270 8.38 -25.70 3.28
CA ASN A 270 8.27 -24.62 4.25
C ASN A 270 7.22 -23.57 3.85
N THR A 271 7.21 -23.16 2.58
CA THR A 271 6.35 -22.05 2.09
C THR A 271 5.10 -22.52 1.33
N GLY A 272 5.11 -23.77 0.86
CA GLY A 272 4.06 -24.35 0.01
C GLY A 272 4.18 -23.98 -1.47
N ARG A 273 5.21 -23.20 -1.87
CA ARG A 273 5.47 -22.80 -3.25
C ARG A 273 6.98 -22.79 -3.55
N LEU A 274 7.31 -22.76 -4.84
CA LEU A 274 8.67 -22.50 -5.29
C LEU A 274 9.09 -21.07 -4.97
N GLY A 275 10.35 -20.83 -4.71
CA GLY A 275 10.95 -19.51 -4.59
C GLY A 275 11.22 -18.87 -5.95
N ASN A 276 11.63 -19.70 -6.93
CA ASN A 276 11.83 -19.31 -8.32
C ASN A 276 11.28 -20.40 -9.26
N TYR A 277 10.95 -20.01 -10.48
CA TYR A 277 10.50 -20.88 -11.55
C TYR A 277 11.53 -20.81 -12.70
N GLU A 278 12.29 -21.89 -12.89
CA GLU A 278 13.31 -22.04 -13.95
C GLU A 278 14.26 -20.84 -14.10
N GLY A 279 14.66 -20.24 -12.96
CA GLY A 279 15.55 -19.06 -12.95
C GLY A 279 14.81 -17.71 -12.82
N THR A 280 13.51 -17.69 -13.02
CA THR A 280 12.68 -16.51 -12.85
C THR A 280 12.18 -16.40 -11.41
N ASP A 281 12.43 -15.28 -10.75
CA ASP A 281 12.03 -15.05 -9.38
C ASP A 281 10.51 -14.96 -9.22
N MET A 282 10.01 -15.41 -8.07
CA MET A 282 8.58 -15.42 -7.77
C MET A 282 8.28 -14.57 -6.54
N ILE A 283 7.46 -13.55 -6.70
CA ILE A 283 7.06 -12.64 -5.63
C ILE A 283 5.59 -12.84 -5.27
N GLU A 284 5.34 -12.97 -3.98
CA GLU A 284 4.00 -13.15 -3.44
C GLU A 284 3.35 -11.81 -3.10
N ILE A 285 2.13 -11.60 -3.62
CA ILE A 285 1.26 -10.54 -3.13
C ILE A 285 0.42 -11.11 -1.99
N PRO A 286 0.48 -10.52 -0.78
CA PRO A 286 -0.32 -10.99 0.34
C PRO A 286 -1.80 -10.82 0.07
N GLN A 287 -2.55 -11.92 0.15
CA GLN A 287 -4.00 -11.93 -0.08
C GLN A 287 -4.75 -11.41 1.15
N ARG A 288 -5.77 -10.61 0.91
CA ARG A 288 -6.65 -10.07 1.96
C ARG A 288 -8.11 -10.08 1.49
N TYR A 289 -9.04 -10.08 2.44
CA TYR A 289 -10.44 -9.82 2.15
C TYR A 289 -10.72 -8.32 2.26
N LEU A 290 -11.47 -7.78 1.30
CA LEU A 290 -11.88 -6.36 1.28
C LEU A 290 -13.01 -6.09 2.25
N ASP A 291 -13.84 -7.08 2.51
CA ASP A 291 -15.05 -6.95 3.32
C ASP A 291 -15.10 -7.96 4.49
N LYS A 292 -15.91 -7.64 5.50
CA LYS A 292 -16.14 -8.53 6.65
C LYS A 292 -16.96 -9.77 6.29
N SER A 293 -17.67 -9.77 5.17
CA SER A 293 -18.47 -10.91 4.69
C SER A 293 -17.58 -12.00 4.08
N LEU A 294 -16.29 -11.73 3.91
CA LEU A 294 -15.30 -12.66 3.33
C LEU A 294 -15.66 -13.12 1.91
N THR A 295 -16.35 -12.27 1.16
CA THR A 295 -16.79 -12.59 -0.20
C THR A 295 -15.85 -12.06 -1.27
N GLN A 296 -15.28 -10.86 -1.05
CA GLN A 296 -14.37 -10.22 -2.00
C GLN A 296 -12.92 -10.26 -1.51
N LYS A 297 -12.05 -10.79 -2.36
CA LYS A 297 -10.59 -10.77 -2.16
C LYS A 297 -9.99 -9.58 -2.89
N ALA A 298 -8.92 -9.01 -2.31
CA ALA A 298 -8.22 -7.87 -2.88
C ALA A 298 -7.54 -8.18 -4.21
N PHE A 299 -7.04 -9.39 -4.36
CA PHE A 299 -6.40 -9.84 -5.58
C PHE A 299 -7.03 -11.16 -6.08
N ASN A 300 -7.07 -11.35 -7.41
CA ASN A 300 -7.61 -12.60 -7.95
C ASN A 300 -6.60 -13.74 -7.76
N ASP A 301 -7.01 -14.80 -7.06
CA ASP A 301 -6.18 -15.99 -6.82
C ASP A 301 -5.87 -16.82 -8.08
N ARG A 302 -6.33 -16.38 -9.23
CA ARG A 302 -6.18 -17.07 -10.51
C ARG A 302 -5.37 -16.28 -11.52
N THR A 303 -4.87 -15.11 -11.15
CA THR A 303 -4.07 -14.28 -12.04
C THR A 303 -2.60 -14.35 -11.64
N LEU A 304 -1.75 -14.68 -12.62
CA LEU A 304 -0.31 -14.54 -12.53
C LEU A 304 0.10 -13.35 -13.41
N LEU A 305 0.95 -12.48 -12.90
CA LEU A 305 1.54 -11.37 -13.63
C LEU A 305 3.02 -11.67 -13.86
N ILE A 306 3.51 -11.40 -15.05
CA ILE A 306 4.91 -11.54 -15.42
C ILE A 306 5.40 -10.11 -15.71
N LEU A 307 6.15 -9.55 -14.75
CA LEU A 307 6.57 -8.16 -14.78
C LEU A 307 8.05 -8.03 -15.13
N PRO A 308 8.45 -7.03 -15.94
CA PRO A 308 9.85 -6.75 -16.20
C PRO A 308 10.53 -6.16 -14.97
N VAL A 309 11.75 -6.57 -14.69
CA VAL A 309 12.61 -6.01 -13.64
C VAL A 309 13.38 -4.83 -14.20
N ILE A 310 12.87 -3.63 -14.03
CA ILE A 310 13.46 -2.39 -14.51
C ILE A 310 13.81 -1.47 -13.34
N GLU A 311 14.83 -0.63 -13.52
CA GLU A 311 15.24 0.36 -12.51
C GLU A 311 14.12 1.34 -12.19
N ASP A 312 13.36 1.77 -13.21
CA ASP A 312 12.19 2.62 -13.03
C ASP A 312 10.97 1.75 -12.69
N LYS A 313 10.58 1.76 -11.44
CA LYS A 313 9.55 0.90 -10.88
C LYS A 313 8.24 0.97 -11.66
N PHE A 314 7.70 -0.19 -12.01
CA PHE A 314 6.61 -0.36 -12.97
C PHE A 314 5.27 0.25 -12.53
N ILE A 315 5.01 0.26 -11.23
CA ILE A 315 3.78 0.79 -10.65
C ILE A 315 4.08 2.17 -10.06
N LYS A 316 3.29 3.16 -10.43
CA LYS A 316 3.38 4.52 -9.90
C LYS A 316 2.22 4.76 -8.95
N VAL A 317 2.53 5.06 -7.70
CA VAL A 317 1.56 5.45 -6.67
C VAL A 317 1.84 6.89 -6.31
N VAL A 318 0.82 7.72 -6.39
CA VAL A 318 0.89 9.13 -6.01
C VAL A 318 -0.04 9.35 -4.84
N ASP A 319 0.53 9.73 -3.71
CA ASP A 319 -0.22 10.15 -2.54
C ASP A 319 -0.42 11.68 -2.60
N GLN A 320 -1.65 12.12 -2.43
CA GLN A 320 -2.01 13.53 -2.41
C GLN A 320 -2.33 13.96 -0.99
N GLY A 321 -1.51 14.84 -0.45
CA GLY A 321 -1.67 15.33 0.92
C GLY A 321 -1.39 14.27 1.99
N GLU A 322 -1.87 14.56 3.18
CA GLU A 322 -1.81 13.72 4.37
C GLU A 322 -3.19 13.11 4.65
N THR A 323 -3.27 12.11 5.53
CA THR A 323 -4.56 11.62 6.03
C THR A 323 -5.23 12.70 6.86
N GLU A 324 -6.49 12.99 6.58
CA GLU A 324 -7.29 13.96 7.33
C GLU A 324 -8.39 13.22 8.09
N ILE A 325 -8.61 13.60 9.35
CA ILE A 325 -9.63 12.99 10.23
C ILE A 325 -10.61 14.08 10.66
N TYR A 326 -11.87 13.88 10.31
CA TYR A 326 -12.95 14.80 10.66
C TYR A 326 -13.93 14.15 11.64
N GLN A 327 -14.36 14.94 12.61
CA GLN A 327 -15.47 14.54 13.47
C GLN A 327 -16.78 15.00 12.84
N VAL A 328 -17.65 14.05 12.49
CA VAL A 328 -18.99 14.33 11.99
C VAL A 328 -20.01 14.06 13.10
N THR A 329 -20.70 15.09 13.53
CA THR A 329 -21.83 14.96 14.47
C THR A 329 -23.12 14.92 13.65
N GLU A 330 -23.67 13.72 13.39
CA GLU A 330 -24.99 13.60 12.81
C GLU A 330 -26.05 13.88 13.89
N LYS A 331 -26.78 14.95 13.73
CA LYS A 331 -28.05 15.12 14.43
C LYS A 331 -29.10 14.26 13.72
N GLY A 332 -29.34 13.06 14.26
CA GLY A 332 -30.35 12.16 13.71
C GLY A 332 -31.76 12.72 13.89
N GLU A 333 -32.30 13.36 12.83
CA GLU A 333 -33.71 13.72 12.77
C GLU A 333 -34.62 12.59 12.25
N GLU A 334 -34.05 11.50 11.69
CA GLU A 334 -34.86 10.53 10.95
C GLU A 334 -35.60 9.46 11.79
N ASN A 335 -35.26 9.22 13.05
CA ASN A 335 -35.95 8.16 13.83
C ASN A 335 -36.26 8.48 15.31
N GLY A 336 -36.25 9.73 15.74
CA GLY A 336 -36.60 10.09 17.11
C GLY A 336 -35.68 9.49 18.19
N ARG A 337 -34.57 8.91 17.84
CA ARG A 337 -33.51 8.45 18.73
C ARG A 337 -32.42 9.51 18.78
N TRP A 338 -32.27 10.11 19.95
CA TRP A 338 -31.18 11.01 20.29
C TRP A 338 -29.88 10.20 20.60
N ASP A 339 -29.50 9.32 19.70
CA ASP A 339 -28.17 8.71 19.79
C ASP A 339 -27.21 9.69 19.10
N ASP A 340 -26.56 10.53 19.88
CA ASP A 340 -25.39 11.32 19.49
C ASP A 340 -24.25 10.35 19.13
N VAL A 341 -24.31 9.71 17.98
CA VAL A 341 -23.24 8.86 17.49
C VAL A 341 -22.18 9.77 16.92
N MET A 342 -21.06 9.89 17.60
CA MET A 342 -19.88 10.53 17.04
C MET A 342 -19.32 9.62 15.96
N LYS A 343 -19.32 10.10 14.74
CA LYS A 343 -18.64 9.46 13.62
C LYS A 343 -17.33 10.19 13.34
N TYR A 344 -16.31 9.44 13.05
CA TYR A 344 -15.02 9.93 12.63
C TYR A 344 -14.80 9.49 11.19
N GLU A 345 -14.67 10.45 10.31
CA GLU A 345 -14.41 10.21 8.91
C GLU A 345 -12.94 10.52 8.64
N MET A 346 -12.26 9.55 8.04
CA MET A 346 -10.86 9.66 7.67
C MET A 346 -10.78 9.66 6.16
N THR A 347 -10.08 10.63 5.59
CA THR A 347 -9.90 10.75 4.15
C THR A 347 -8.43 10.79 3.78
N ARG A 348 -8.10 10.20 2.63
CA ARG A 348 -6.76 10.23 2.05
C ARG A 348 -6.85 10.22 0.53
N GLY A 349 -6.11 11.10 -0.11
CA GLY A 349 -5.98 11.15 -1.55
C GLY A 349 -4.84 10.25 -2.05
N PHE A 350 -5.11 9.35 -2.98
CA PHE A 350 -4.06 8.64 -3.71
C PHE A 350 -4.52 8.21 -5.09
N GLY A 351 -3.55 7.92 -5.95
CA GLY A 351 -3.79 7.39 -7.28
C GLY A 351 -2.78 6.31 -7.63
N VAL A 352 -3.19 5.37 -8.46
CA VAL A 352 -2.35 4.27 -8.93
C VAL A 352 -2.32 4.27 -10.45
N GLY A 353 -1.12 4.20 -11.02
CA GLY A 353 -0.89 4.04 -12.45
C GLY A 353 0.11 2.94 -12.74
N VAL A 354 -0.02 2.32 -13.91
CA VAL A 354 0.95 1.38 -14.45
C VAL A 354 1.73 2.10 -15.55
N GLN A 355 3.04 1.95 -15.54
CA GLN A 355 3.91 2.61 -16.50
C GLN A 355 3.52 2.27 -17.93
N LEU A 356 3.33 3.29 -18.75
CA LEU A 356 3.04 3.14 -20.17
C LEU A 356 4.34 2.85 -20.97
N GLY A 357 4.19 2.23 -22.16
CA GLY A 357 5.34 1.92 -23.01
C GLY A 357 6.16 0.70 -22.60
N ARG A 358 5.76 0.01 -21.52
CA ARG A 358 6.35 -1.25 -21.07
C ARG A 358 5.33 -2.37 -21.15
N TYR A 359 5.77 -3.53 -21.61
CA TYR A 359 4.91 -4.69 -21.79
C TYR A 359 5.13 -5.68 -20.64
N PHE A 360 4.05 -6.28 -20.19
CA PHE A 360 4.04 -7.32 -19.15
C PHE A 360 3.17 -8.49 -19.60
N GLY A 361 3.37 -9.65 -18.99
CA GLY A 361 2.59 -10.83 -19.27
C GLY A 361 1.48 -11.04 -18.22
N VAL A 362 0.37 -11.64 -18.65
CA VAL A 362 -0.74 -12.01 -17.77
C VAL A 362 -1.15 -13.44 -18.07
N TRP A 363 -1.31 -14.26 -17.04
CA TRP A 363 -1.91 -15.57 -17.15
C TRP A 363 -3.13 -15.70 -16.26
N ASN A 364 -4.26 -16.02 -16.85
CA ASN A 364 -5.52 -16.26 -16.14
C ASN A 364 -5.78 -17.76 -16.01
N LEU A 365 -5.67 -18.29 -14.80
CA LEU A 365 -5.91 -19.67 -14.48
C LEU A 365 -7.42 -20.00 -14.53
N PRO A 366 -7.81 -21.22 -14.89
CA PRO A 366 -9.21 -21.62 -14.94
C PRO A 366 -9.87 -21.61 -13.57
N ALA A 367 -11.19 -21.63 -13.60
CA ALA A 367 -12.04 -21.64 -12.41
C ALA A 367 -11.84 -22.90 -11.55
#